data_bde5dd43c646ca48ab92797518be3270
#
_entry.id   bde5dd43c646ca48ab92797518be3270
#
_cell.length_a   1.000
_cell.length_b   1.000
_cell.length_c   1.000
_cell.angle_alpha   90.00
_cell.angle_beta   90.00
_cell.angle_gamma   90.00
#
_symmetry.space_group_name_H-M   'P 1'
#
loop_
_entity.id
_entity.type
_entity.pdbx_description
1 polymer ?
#
loop_
_entity_poly.entity_id
_entity_poly.type
_entity_poly.pdbx_seq_one_letter_code
_entity_poly.pdbx_strand_id
1 'polypeptide(L)'
;RNESSAASDVYKRQGIYNTLKQTAKISQSAGGIGLSIHNIRATGSYIAGTNGTSNGIVPMLRVFNDTARYVDQGGGKRKGSFAIYIEPWHSDIFDFLELKKNHGKEEMRARDLFYAMWIPDLFMKRVESNEEWTLMCPNECPGLYDTHSEEFEKLYLKYEKDQKGRKTIKARELWEKILEAQIETGTPYMLYKDACNRKSNQKNLGTIRSSNLCTEILEYTSKDEIAVCNLASIALPMFVKNNSFDHKELFKVTKRVTKNLNKVIDRNYYPVKEAENSNFRHRPIGLGVQGLSLIHISEPTRQHW
;
A
#
# COMPACT_ATOMS: atom_id res chain seq x y z
N ARG A 1 17.60 -15.76 21.70
CA ARG A 1 16.11 -15.82 21.76
C ARG A 1 15.55 -14.42 21.89
N ASN A 2 15.82 -13.55 20.96
CA ASN A 2 15.19 -12.24 20.82
C ASN A 2 14.90 -12.03 19.34
N GLU A 3 13.90 -12.73 18.88
CA GLU A 3 13.32 -12.50 17.56
C GLU A 3 11.98 -11.84 17.74
N SER A 4 11.99 -10.56 18.04
CA SER A 4 10.84 -9.73 17.75
C SER A 4 11.19 -8.91 16.50
N SER A 5 10.91 -9.45 15.35
CA SER A 5 10.87 -8.63 14.14
C SER A 5 9.77 -7.58 14.31
N ALA A 6 9.91 -6.43 13.70
CA ALA A 6 8.92 -5.35 13.73
C ALA A 6 7.53 -5.80 13.29
N ALA A 7 7.47 -6.81 12.40
CA ALA A 7 6.23 -7.47 12.04
C ALA A 7 5.53 -8.10 13.25
N SER A 8 6.25 -8.63 14.26
CA SER A 8 5.65 -9.21 15.46
C SER A 8 5.04 -8.19 16.41
N ASP A 9 5.49 -6.94 16.37
CA ASP A 9 4.97 -5.89 17.26
C ASP A 9 3.66 -5.28 16.73
N VAL A 10 3.40 -5.34 15.44
CA VAL A 10 2.09 -4.91 14.86
C VAL A 10 0.95 -5.85 15.28
N TYR A 11 1.23 -7.11 15.62
CA TYR A 11 0.22 -8.02 16.17
C TYR A 11 -0.23 -7.70 17.60
N LYS A 12 0.61 -6.99 18.34
CA LYS A 12 0.30 -6.62 19.71
C LYS A 12 -0.48 -5.31 19.70
N ARG A 13 -1.43 -5.18 20.60
CA ARG A 13 -2.21 -3.94 20.78
C ARG A 13 -1.30 -2.71 20.85
N GLN A 14 -0.16 -2.80 21.50
CA GLN A 14 0.82 -1.73 21.62
C GLN A 14 1.44 -1.36 20.26
N GLY A 15 1.74 -2.33 19.37
CA GLY A 15 2.24 -2.07 18.02
C GLY A 15 1.22 -1.33 17.17
N ILE A 16 -0.06 -1.71 17.22
CA ILE A 16 -1.16 -1.03 16.52
C ILE A 16 -1.26 0.44 16.97
N TYR A 17 -1.23 0.71 18.28
CA TYR A 17 -1.31 2.08 18.82
C TYR A 17 -0.04 2.90 18.54
N ASN A 18 1.14 2.29 18.52
CA ASN A 18 2.37 2.97 18.10
C ASN A 18 2.28 3.38 16.62
N THR A 19 1.81 2.50 15.76
CA THR A 19 1.57 2.80 14.35
C THR A 19 0.53 3.93 14.20
N LEU A 20 -0.56 3.89 14.95
CA LEU A 20 -1.57 4.95 14.97
C LEU A 20 -0.95 6.31 15.38
N LYS A 21 -0.11 6.33 16.41
CA LYS A 21 0.62 7.54 16.83
C LYS A 21 1.54 8.07 15.73
N GLN A 22 2.27 7.19 15.04
CA GLN A 22 3.14 7.58 13.92
C GLN A 22 2.32 8.14 12.75
N THR A 23 1.23 7.47 12.37
CA THR A 23 0.34 7.96 11.31
C THR A 23 -0.27 9.32 11.63
N ALA A 24 -0.68 9.54 12.89
CA ALA A 24 -1.18 10.84 13.35
C ALA A 24 -0.12 11.95 13.19
N LYS A 25 1.13 11.72 13.59
CA LYS A 25 2.23 12.68 13.45
C LYS A 25 2.56 12.99 11.98
N ILE A 26 2.59 11.95 11.14
CA ILE A 26 2.85 12.11 9.70
C ILE A 26 1.70 12.90 9.06
N SER A 27 0.45 12.59 9.39
CA SER A 27 -0.73 13.31 8.91
C SER A 27 -0.71 14.79 9.31
N GLN A 28 -0.39 15.09 10.57
CA GLN A 28 -0.25 16.47 11.05
C GLN A 28 0.79 17.26 10.24
N SER A 29 1.83 16.60 9.74
CA SER A 29 2.88 17.18 8.89
C SER A 29 2.51 17.16 7.39
N ALA A 30 1.23 17.01 7.06
CA ALA A 30 0.70 16.96 5.70
C ALA A 30 1.17 15.73 4.86
N GLY A 31 1.60 14.65 5.52
CA GLY A 31 1.98 13.40 4.85
C GLY A 31 0.76 12.52 4.55
N GLY A 32 0.65 12.03 3.32
CA GLY A 32 -0.24 10.93 2.96
C GLY A 32 0.40 9.58 3.33
N ILE A 33 -0.42 8.60 3.69
CA ILE A 33 0.06 7.35 4.29
C ILE A 33 -0.47 6.14 3.54
N GLY A 34 0.42 5.17 3.26
CA GLY A 34 0.08 3.81 2.90
C GLY A 34 0.39 2.86 4.06
N LEU A 35 -0.56 2.04 4.46
CA LEU A 35 -0.45 1.13 5.59
C LEU A 35 -0.89 -0.28 5.22
N SER A 36 -0.02 -1.27 5.41
CA SER A 36 -0.36 -2.68 5.24
C SER A 36 -0.93 -3.27 6.53
N ILE A 37 -2.01 -4.06 6.40
CA ILE A 37 -2.68 -4.73 7.53
C ILE A 37 -2.79 -6.24 7.37
N HIS A 38 -2.08 -6.82 6.39
CA HIS A 38 -2.14 -8.27 6.10
C HIS A 38 -1.81 -9.15 7.29
N ASN A 39 -1.00 -8.64 8.22
CA ASN A 39 -0.53 -9.33 9.41
C ASN A 39 -1.42 -9.14 10.64
N ILE A 40 -2.50 -8.37 10.54
CA ILE A 40 -3.44 -8.20 11.65
C ILE A 40 -4.31 -9.46 11.80
N ARG A 41 -4.46 -9.93 13.04
CA ARG A 41 -5.29 -11.11 13.32
C ARG A 41 -6.73 -10.92 12.84
N ALA A 42 -7.25 -11.94 12.17
CA ALA A 42 -8.64 -11.95 11.73
C ALA A 42 -9.60 -12.07 12.94
N THR A 43 -10.84 -11.70 12.70
CA THR A 43 -11.96 -11.87 13.65
C THR A 43 -12.01 -13.30 14.17
N GLY A 44 -12.21 -13.47 15.48
CA GLY A 44 -12.29 -14.76 16.14
C GLY A 44 -10.96 -15.49 16.34
N SER A 45 -9.81 -14.93 15.94
CA SER A 45 -8.49 -15.52 16.21
C SER A 45 -8.18 -15.49 17.71
N TYR A 46 -7.73 -16.61 18.26
CA TYR A 46 -7.44 -16.76 19.68
C TYR A 46 -6.25 -15.90 20.13
N ILE A 47 -6.39 -15.24 21.27
CA ILE A 47 -5.37 -14.40 21.91
C ILE A 47 -4.99 -15.03 23.26
N ALA A 48 -3.86 -15.73 23.30
CA ALA A 48 -3.39 -16.44 24.49
C ALA A 48 -3.20 -15.52 25.71
N GLY A 49 -2.74 -14.27 25.52
CA GLY A 49 -2.46 -13.34 26.61
C GLY A 49 -3.69 -12.82 27.36
N THR A 50 -4.88 -12.90 26.77
CA THR A 50 -6.15 -12.45 27.38
C THR A 50 -7.18 -13.57 27.48
N ASN A 51 -6.84 -14.78 27.03
CA ASN A 51 -7.74 -15.91 26.89
C ASN A 51 -9.05 -15.56 26.15
N GLY A 52 -8.95 -14.65 25.19
CA GLY A 52 -10.07 -14.14 24.42
C GLY A 52 -9.86 -14.29 22.91
N THR A 53 -10.70 -13.64 22.14
CA THR A 53 -10.63 -13.65 20.68
C THR A 53 -10.42 -12.25 20.09
N SER A 54 -9.83 -12.18 18.90
CA SER A 54 -9.65 -10.96 18.15
C SER A 54 -10.99 -10.44 17.62
N ASN A 55 -11.19 -9.13 17.69
CA ASN A 55 -12.33 -8.44 17.03
C ASN A 55 -12.09 -8.16 15.54
N GLY A 56 -10.92 -8.57 15.00
CA GLY A 56 -10.56 -8.40 13.61
C GLY A 56 -10.18 -6.98 13.20
N ILE A 57 -10.20 -6.73 11.89
CA ILE A 57 -9.71 -5.49 11.29
C ILE A 57 -10.69 -4.32 11.39
N VAL A 58 -12.01 -4.58 11.38
CA VAL A 58 -13.03 -3.51 11.29
C VAL A 58 -12.98 -2.54 12.47
N PRO A 59 -13.03 -2.96 13.75
CA PRO A 59 -12.95 -2.04 14.87
C PRO A 59 -11.62 -1.28 14.93
N MET A 60 -10.51 -1.94 14.55
CA MET A 60 -9.21 -1.31 14.45
C MET A 60 -9.21 -0.19 13.40
N LEU A 61 -9.71 -0.46 12.19
CA LEU A 61 -9.74 0.52 11.11
C LEU A 61 -10.65 1.71 11.40
N ARG A 62 -11.70 1.55 12.21
CA ARG A 62 -12.50 2.68 12.69
C ARG A 62 -11.69 3.66 13.52
N VAL A 63 -10.78 3.18 14.37
CA VAL A 63 -9.88 4.05 15.13
C VAL A 63 -8.96 4.84 14.20
N PHE A 64 -8.41 4.20 13.15
CA PHE A 64 -7.63 4.88 12.13
C PHE A 64 -8.46 5.89 11.32
N ASN A 65 -9.70 5.55 10.99
CA ASN A 65 -10.65 6.42 10.31
C ASN A 65 -10.91 7.72 11.12
N ASP A 66 -11.23 7.58 12.39
CA ASP A 66 -11.50 8.71 13.26
C ASP A 66 -10.23 9.55 13.51
N THR A 67 -9.07 8.91 13.57
CA THR A 67 -7.78 9.61 13.63
C THR A 67 -7.52 10.41 12.35
N ALA A 68 -7.78 9.86 11.16
CA ALA A 68 -7.64 10.57 9.89
C ALA A 68 -8.59 11.77 9.80
N ARG A 69 -9.79 11.66 10.35
CA ARG A 69 -10.75 12.78 10.42
C ARG A 69 -10.33 13.87 11.39
N TYR A 70 -9.78 13.48 12.53
CA TYR A 70 -9.41 14.40 13.61
C TYR A 70 -8.08 15.11 13.35
N VAL A 71 -7.09 14.39 12.83
CA VAL A 71 -5.75 14.95 12.60
C VAL A 71 -5.66 15.49 11.17
N ASP A 72 -5.98 16.78 11.04
CA ASP A 72 -5.94 17.48 9.76
C ASP A 72 -4.52 17.64 9.21
N GLN A 73 -4.40 17.63 7.88
CA GLN A 73 -3.16 17.96 7.19
C GLN A 73 -2.97 19.49 7.20
N GLY A 74 -1.91 19.95 7.89
CA GLY A 74 -1.45 21.34 7.78
C GLY A 74 -2.45 22.41 8.27
N GLY A 75 -3.14 22.20 9.38
CA GLY A 75 -3.95 23.22 10.05
C GLY A 75 -5.33 23.48 9.40
N GLY A 76 -6.10 22.44 9.15
CA GLY A 76 -7.51 22.53 8.76
C GLY A 76 -7.78 22.67 7.25
N LYS A 77 -6.76 22.63 6.41
CA LYS A 77 -6.94 22.77 4.95
C LYS A 77 -7.32 21.46 4.25
N ARG A 78 -6.92 20.32 4.77
CA ARG A 78 -7.23 18.97 4.23
C ARG A 78 -7.34 17.96 5.35
N LYS A 79 -8.25 17.01 5.23
CA LYS A 79 -8.33 15.86 6.13
C LYS A 79 -7.14 14.94 5.93
N GLY A 80 -6.75 14.19 6.97
CA GLY A 80 -5.77 13.12 6.88
C GLY A 80 -6.21 12.07 5.87
N SER A 81 -5.26 11.50 5.13
CA SER A 81 -5.53 10.52 4.07
C SER A 81 -4.66 9.29 4.25
N PHE A 82 -5.30 8.15 4.52
CA PHE A 82 -4.65 6.86 4.74
C PHE A 82 -5.18 5.83 3.74
N ALA A 83 -4.28 5.20 3.00
CA ALA A 83 -4.59 4.05 2.16
C ALA A 83 -4.24 2.76 2.89
N ILE A 84 -5.20 1.88 3.05
CA ILE A 84 -5.09 0.62 3.78
C ILE A 84 -4.99 -0.53 2.79
N TYR A 85 -3.90 -1.29 2.90
CA TYR A 85 -3.57 -2.39 1.99
C TYR A 85 -3.82 -3.74 2.65
N ILE A 86 -4.55 -4.62 1.97
CA ILE A 86 -4.81 -5.99 2.40
C ILE A 86 -4.58 -6.99 1.25
N GLU A 87 -4.18 -8.21 1.59
CA GLU A 87 -4.09 -9.32 0.63
C GLU A 87 -5.40 -10.12 0.58
N PRO A 88 -5.77 -10.68 -0.60
CA PRO A 88 -7.06 -11.36 -0.80
C PRO A 88 -7.23 -12.67 0.00
N TRP A 89 -6.16 -13.21 0.57
CA TRP A 89 -6.22 -14.41 1.40
C TRP A 89 -6.63 -14.15 2.85
N HIS A 90 -6.69 -12.88 3.30
CA HIS A 90 -7.05 -12.55 4.67
C HIS A 90 -8.51 -12.91 4.97
N SER A 91 -8.78 -13.56 6.13
CA SER A 91 -10.13 -14.05 6.46
C SER A 91 -11.19 -12.97 6.54
N ASP A 92 -10.82 -11.73 6.92
CA ASP A 92 -11.75 -10.59 7.04
C ASP A 92 -11.90 -9.81 5.72
N ILE A 93 -11.51 -10.39 4.57
CA ILE A 93 -11.50 -9.68 3.29
C ILE A 93 -12.88 -9.17 2.87
N PHE A 94 -13.94 -9.92 3.11
CA PHE A 94 -15.29 -9.50 2.76
C PHE A 94 -15.74 -8.29 3.60
N ASP A 95 -15.45 -8.29 4.90
CA ASP A 95 -15.72 -7.13 5.77
C ASP A 95 -14.93 -5.91 5.34
N PHE A 96 -13.68 -6.10 4.89
CA PHE A 96 -12.85 -5.03 4.36
C PHE A 96 -13.47 -4.38 3.12
N LEU A 97 -14.03 -5.14 2.20
CA LEU A 97 -14.68 -4.64 0.99
C LEU A 97 -15.97 -3.86 1.28
N GLU A 98 -16.58 -4.08 2.45
CA GLU A 98 -17.81 -3.39 2.88
C GLU A 98 -17.53 -2.04 3.58
N LEU A 99 -16.30 -1.75 4.01
CA LEU A 99 -15.97 -0.61 4.89
C LEU A 99 -16.34 0.77 4.32
N LYS A 100 -16.34 0.93 2.99
CA LYS A 100 -16.61 2.21 2.33
C LYS A 100 -18.03 2.34 1.77
N LYS A 101 -18.84 1.28 1.81
CA LYS A 101 -20.20 1.30 1.28
C LYS A 101 -21.10 2.32 2.00
N ASN A 102 -22.00 2.94 1.25
CA ASN A 102 -22.89 3.99 1.77
C ASN A 102 -24.11 3.48 2.52
N HIS A 103 -24.32 2.17 2.54
CA HIS A 103 -25.44 1.50 3.20
C HIS A 103 -24.95 0.48 4.24
N GLY A 104 -25.88 -0.08 5.02
CA GLY A 104 -25.58 -1.04 6.07
C GLY A 104 -25.29 -0.38 7.43
N LYS A 105 -24.82 -1.18 8.38
CA LYS A 105 -24.58 -0.74 9.77
C LYS A 105 -23.37 0.19 9.84
N GLU A 106 -23.54 1.37 10.43
CA GLU A 106 -22.48 2.39 10.54
C GLU A 106 -21.27 1.91 11.37
N GLU A 107 -21.50 1.08 12.34
CA GLU A 107 -20.45 0.43 13.15
C GLU A 107 -19.49 -0.46 12.34
N MET A 108 -19.93 -0.89 11.14
CA MET A 108 -19.12 -1.68 10.20
C MET A 108 -18.52 -0.84 9.08
N ARG A 109 -18.46 0.48 9.24
CA ARG A 109 -17.98 1.40 8.20
C ARG A 109 -16.77 2.22 8.68
N ALA A 110 -15.89 2.53 7.73
CA ALA A 110 -14.73 3.43 7.91
C ALA A 110 -14.49 4.17 6.58
N ARG A 111 -15.39 5.10 6.22
CA ARG A 111 -15.50 5.68 4.88
C ARG A 111 -14.46 6.72 4.52
N ASP A 112 -13.79 7.30 5.51
CA ASP A 112 -12.76 8.35 5.27
C ASP A 112 -11.40 7.76 4.88
N LEU A 113 -11.21 6.44 5.04
CA LEU A 113 -10.02 5.73 4.59
C LEU A 113 -10.11 5.39 3.10
N PHE A 114 -8.95 5.21 2.48
CA PHE A 114 -8.81 4.60 1.16
C PHE A 114 -8.43 3.14 1.30
N TYR A 115 -8.85 2.32 0.38
CA TYR A 115 -8.66 0.87 0.44
C TYR A 115 -7.93 0.37 -0.79
N ALA A 116 -7.04 -0.59 -0.60
CA ALA A 116 -6.21 -1.17 -1.66
C ALA A 116 -6.05 -2.68 -1.49
N MET A 117 -6.10 -3.40 -2.59
CA MET A 117 -5.77 -4.82 -2.67
C MET A 117 -4.29 -4.98 -3.02
N TRP A 118 -3.60 -5.87 -2.31
CA TRP A 118 -2.24 -6.28 -2.58
C TRP A 118 -2.26 -7.74 -3.06
N ILE A 119 -2.29 -7.94 -4.38
CA ILE A 119 -2.74 -9.16 -5.04
C ILE A 119 -1.57 -10.04 -5.46
N PRO A 120 -1.43 -11.27 -4.95
CA PRO A 120 -0.47 -12.24 -5.45
C PRO A 120 -0.90 -12.82 -6.80
N ASP A 121 0.06 -13.17 -7.65
CA ASP A 121 -0.19 -13.75 -8.98
C ASP A 121 -1.03 -15.04 -8.89
N LEU A 122 -0.85 -15.84 -7.84
CA LEU A 122 -1.63 -17.06 -7.60
C LEU A 122 -3.14 -16.80 -7.52
N PHE A 123 -3.56 -15.69 -6.88
CA PHE A 123 -4.98 -15.33 -6.82
C PHE A 123 -5.55 -15.09 -8.21
N MET A 124 -4.83 -14.34 -9.06
CA MET A 124 -5.27 -14.06 -10.43
C MET A 124 -5.32 -15.31 -11.30
N LYS A 125 -4.35 -16.22 -11.17
CA LYS A 125 -4.37 -17.53 -11.83
C LYS A 125 -5.64 -18.30 -11.46
N ARG A 126 -6.01 -18.33 -10.18
CA ARG A 126 -7.22 -19.03 -9.70
C ARG A 126 -8.51 -18.31 -10.07
N VAL A 127 -8.51 -17.00 -10.22
CA VAL A 127 -9.64 -16.24 -10.79
C VAL A 127 -9.87 -16.65 -12.25
N GLU A 128 -8.79 -16.73 -13.05
CA GLU A 128 -8.85 -17.11 -14.46
C GLU A 128 -9.40 -18.53 -14.63
N SER A 129 -8.89 -19.49 -13.86
CA SER A 129 -9.32 -20.91 -13.92
C SER A 129 -10.57 -21.23 -13.09
N ASN A 130 -11.09 -20.26 -12.32
CA ASN A 130 -12.21 -20.44 -11.38
C ASN A 130 -11.98 -21.54 -10.33
N GLU A 131 -10.75 -21.62 -9.84
CA GLU A 131 -10.36 -22.53 -8.77
C GLU A 131 -10.80 -22.05 -7.39
N GLU A 132 -10.61 -22.91 -6.40
CA GLU A 132 -10.85 -22.58 -5.00
C GLU A 132 -9.81 -21.62 -4.46
N TRP A 133 -10.22 -20.74 -3.55
CA TRP A 133 -9.37 -19.82 -2.83
C TRP A 133 -9.64 -19.91 -1.34
N THR A 134 -8.62 -20.15 -0.56
CA THR A 134 -8.73 -20.38 0.88
C THR A 134 -8.40 -19.11 1.65
N LEU A 135 -9.33 -18.67 2.47
CA LEU A 135 -9.15 -17.55 3.37
C LEU A 135 -8.46 -17.99 4.66
N MET A 136 -7.43 -17.24 5.06
CA MET A 136 -6.52 -17.62 6.15
C MET A 136 -6.37 -16.47 7.16
N CYS A 137 -6.04 -16.83 8.40
CA CYS A 137 -5.65 -15.87 9.42
C CYS A 137 -4.13 -15.79 9.50
N PRO A 138 -3.52 -14.60 9.50
CA PRO A 138 -2.06 -14.46 9.55
C PRO A 138 -1.43 -15.03 10.82
N ASN A 139 -2.18 -15.15 11.90
CA ASN A 139 -1.70 -15.77 13.15
C ASN A 139 -1.61 -17.31 13.03
N GLU A 140 -2.48 -17.92 12.24
CA GLU A 140 -2.54 -19.37 12.01
C GLU A 140 -1.68 -19.78 10.82
N CYS A 141 -1.48 -18.86 9.87
CA CYS A 141 -0.70 -19.01 8.65
C CYS A 141 0.38 -17.93 8.56
N PRO A 142 1.38 -17.92 9.45
CA PRO A 142 2.40 -16.89 9.48
C PRO A 142 3.29 -16.92 8.22
N GLY A 143 3.83 -15.74 7.84
CA GLY A 143 4.80 -15.63 6.75
C GLY A 143 4.21 -15.31 5.38
N LEU A 144 2.90 -15.50 5.15
CA LEU A 144 2.29 -15.20 3.85
C LEU A 144 2.47 -13.74 3.41
N TYR A 145 2.41 -12.81 4.35
CA TYR A 145 2.60 -11.39 4.08
C TYR A 145 4.07 -10.99 3.87
N ASP A 146 5.01 -11.87 4.23
CA ASP A 146 6.46 -11.64 4.12
C ASP A 146 7.08 -12.30 2.88
N THR A 147 6.31 -13.11 2.16
CA THR A 147 6.75 -13.85 0.98
C THR A 147 6.02 -13.36 -0.28
N HIS A 148 6.62 -13.55 -1.45
CA HIS A 148 6.01 -13.23 -2.74
C HIS A 148 6.42 -14.26 -3.81
N SER A 149 5.76 -14.24 -4.96
CA SER A 149 6.04 -15.12 -6.11
C SER A 149 6.03 -16.60 -5.70
N GLU A 150 7.02 -17.38 -6.12
CA GLU A 150 7.08 -18.82 -5.85
C GLU A 150 7.12 -19.18 -4.36
N GLU A 151 7.77 -18.37 -3.53
CA GLU A 151 7.83 -18.60 -2.08
C GLU A 151 6.46 -18.46 -1.43
N PHE A 152 5.70 -17.43 -1.83
CA PHE A 152 4.33 -17.25 -1.41
C PHE A 152 3.46 -18.44 -1.85
N GLU A 153 3.53 -18.81 -3.13
CA GLU A 153 2.75 -19.91 -3.70
C GLU A 153 3.02 -21.24 -2.95
N LYS A 154 4.28 -21.58 -2.74
CA LYS A 154 4.67 -22.79 -1.97
C LYS A 154 4.13 -22.78 -0.54
N LEU A 155 4.22 -21.63 0.14
CA LEU A 155 3.76 -21.48 1.52
C LEU A 155 2.23 -21.55 1.60
N TYR A 156 1.54 -20.89 0.70
CA TYR A 156 0.09 -20.87 0.63
C TYR A 156 -0.48 -22.27 0.38
N LEU A 157 0.04 -22.98 -0.63
CA LEU A 157 -0.36 -24.36 -0.95
C LEU A 157 -0.07 -25.33 0.20
N LYS A 158 1.03 -25.12 0.93
CA LYS A 158 1.33 -25.89 2.14
C LYS A 158 0.24 -25.70 3.19
N TYR A 159 -0.19 -24.47 3.46
CA TYR A 159 -1.25 -24.20 4.43
C TYR A 159 -2.62 -24.77 4.00
N GLU A 160 -2.93 -24.75 2.71
CA GLU A 160 -4.12 -25.44 2.18
C GLU A 160 -4.06 -26.95 2.42
N LYS A 161 -2.93 -27.58 2.11
CA LYS A 161 -2.70 -29.02 2.35
C LYS A 161 -2.79 -29.38 3.84
N ASP A 162 -2.26 -28.51 4.70
CA ASP A 162 -2.29 -28.68 6.15
C ASP A 162 -3.66 -28.31 6.76
N GLN A 163 -4.68 -27.99 5.95
CA GLN A 163 -6.04 -27.59 6.33
C GLN A 163 -6.09 -26.45 7.36
N LYS A 164 -5.19 -25.46 7.22
CA LYS A 164 -5.12 -24.30 8.11
C LYS A 164 -6.01 -23.14 7.69
N GLY A 165 -6.74 -23.30 6.59
CA GLY A 165 -7.72 -22.32 6.12
C GLY A 165 -8.94 -22.22 7.01
N ARG A 166 -9.55 -21.04 7.05
CA ARG A 166 -10.79 -20.80 7.79
C ARG A 166 -12.04 -20.97 6.94
N LYS A 167 -11.94 -20.61 5.67
CA LYS A 167 -13.03 -20.71 4.70
C LYS A 167 -12.43 -20.87 3.31
N THR A 168 -13.02 -21.76 2.51
CA THR A 168 -12.70 -21.91 1.09
C THR A 168 -13.88 -21.44 0.25
N ILE A 169 -13.60 -20.66 -0.78
CA ILE A 169 -14.56 -20.04 -1.70
C ILE A 169 -14.06 -20.21 -3.13
N LYS A 170 -14.87 -19.90 -4.12
CA LYS A 170 -14.40 -19.74 -5.50
C LYS A 170 -13.65 -18.39 -5.63
N ALA A 171 -12.48 -18.41 -6.29
CA ALA A 171 -11.71 -17.19 -6.49
C ALA A 171 -12.50 -16.10 -7.23
N ARG A 172 -13.35 -16.48 -8.19
CA ARG A 172 -14.24 -15.55 -8.90
C ARG A 172 -15.28 -14.92 -8.00
N GLU A 173 -15.79 -15.61 -6.99
CA GLU A 173 -16.73 -15.04 -6.01
C GLU A 173 -16.10 -13.82 -5.31
N LEU A 174 -14.85 -13.94 -4.84
CA LEU A 174 -14.16 -12.81 -4.24
C LEU A 174 -13.83 -11.73 -5.26
N TRP A 175 -13.43 -12.10 -6.48
CA TRP A 175 -13.15 -11.16 -7.55
C TRP A 175 -14.37 -10.31 -7.91
N GLU A 176 -15.54 -10.91 -8.04
CA GLU A 176 -16.81 -10.23 -8.29
C GLU A 176 -17.14 -9.24 -7.16
N LYS A 177 -16.90 -9.63 -5.90
CA LYS A 177 -17.09 -8.71 -4.76
C LYS A 177 -16.12 -7.52 -4.75
N ILE A 178 -14.89 -7.72 -5.21
CA ILE A 178 -13.92 -6.63 -5.40
C ILE A 178 -14.43 -5.66 -6.48
N LEU A 179 -14.89 -6.18 -7.62
CA LEU A 179 -15.43 -5.35 -8.71
C LEU A 179 -16.71 -4.61 -8.29
N GLU A 180 -17.61 -5.27 -7.56
CA GLU A 180 -18.80 -4.64 -6.98
C GLU A 180 -18.44 -3.46 -6.08
N ALA A 181 -17.48 -3.64 -5.17
CA ALA A 181 -16.98 -2.57 -4.31
C ALA A 181 -16.39 -1.41 -5.11
N GLN A 182 -15.64 -1.69 -6.19
CA GLN A 182 -15.09 -0.66 -7.08
C GLN A 182 -16.17 0.14 -7.82
N ILE A 183 -17.21 -0.52 -8.30
CA ILE A 183 -18.34 0.16 -8.96
C ILE A 183 -19.07 1.06 -7.99
N GLU A 184 -19.30 0.60 -6.76
CA GLU A 184 -20.07 1.36 -5.76
C GLU A 184 -19.26 2.51 -5.15
N THR A 185 -17.94 2.33 -4.92
CA THR A 185 -17.16 3.22 -4.06
C THR A 185 -15.90 3.80 -4.70
N GLY A 186 -15.52 3.33 -5.89
CA GLY A 186 -14.25 3.67 -6.54
C GLY A 186 -13.01 3.00 -5.89
N THR A 187 -13.23 2.13 -4.89
CA THR A 187 -12.16 1.40 -4.20
C THR A 187 -12.53 -0.09 -4.08
N PRO A 188 -11.58 -1.01 -3.86
CA PRO A 188 -10.16 -0.81 -3.58
C PRO A 188 -9.31 -0.50 -4.82
N TYR A 189 -8.14 0.11 -4.62
CA TYR A 189 -7.07 0.14 -5.63
C TYR A 189 -6.54 -1.26 -5.86
N MET A 190 -6.04 -1.54 -7.06
CA MET A 190 -5.58 -2.87 -7.45
C MET A 190 -4.08 -2.85 -7.74
N LEU A 191 -3.27 -3.47 -6.87
CA LEU A 191 -1.82 -3.57 -7.03
C LEU A 191 -1.39 -5.05 -6.98
N TYR A 192 -0.41 -5.40 -7.82
CA TYR A 192 0.06 -6.76 -7.99
C TYR A 192 1.35 -6.99 -7.20
N LYS A 193 1.23 -7.66 -6.06
CA LYS A 193 2.28 -7.95 -5.08
C LYS A 193 3.56 -8.48 -5.70
N ASP A 194 3.43 -9.52 -6.52
CA ASP A 194 4.58 -10.24 -7.05
C ASP A 194 5.33 -9.41 -8.09
N ALA A 195 4.62 -8.75 -9.01
CA ALA A 195 5.22 -7.85 -9.98
C ALA A 195 5.91 -6.66 -9.30
N CYS A 196 5.27 -6.07 -8.28
CA CYS A 196 5.84 -4.98 -7.49
C CYS A 196 7.17 -5.40 -6.83
N ASN A 197 7.20 -6.56 -6.18
CA ASN A 197 8.40 -7.05 -5.50
C ASN A 197 9.51 -7.43 -6.48
N ARG A 198 9.19 -8.11 -7.59
CA ARG A 198 10.19 -8.49 -8.60
C ARG A 198 10.86 -7.27 -9.26
N LYS A 199 10.10 -6.18 -9.47
CA LYS A 199 10.59 -4.97 -10.17
C LYS A 199 11.14 -3.88 -9.26
N SER A 200 10.94 -3.97 -7.94
CA SER A 200 11.43 -2.95 -7.01
C SER A 200 12.95 -2.83 -7.04
N ASN A 201 13.42 -1.60 -7.01
CA ASN A 201 14.85 -1.29 -6.86
C ASN A 201 15.38 -1.66 -5.46
N GLN A 202 14.51 -1.92 -4.48
CA GLN A 202 14.84 -2.25 -3.10
C GLN A 202 14.55 -3.72 -2.75
N LYS A 203 14.31 -4.58 -3.73
CA LYS A 203 14.03 -6.03 -3.53
C LYS A 203 15.11 -6.78 -2.74
N ASN A 204 16.32 -6.26 -2.70
CA ASN A 204 17.44 -6.82 -1.92
C ASN A 204 17.33 -6.53 -0.41
N LEU A 205 16.44 -5.65 0.02
CA LEU A 205 16.25 -5.31 1.43
C LEU A 205 15.21 -6.21 2.11
N GLY A 206 14.23 -6.68 1.37
CA GLY A 206 13.15 -7.53 1.85
C GLY A 206 11.85 -7.36 1.06
N THR A 207 10.79 -8.00 1.52
CA THR A 207 9.48 -7.96 0.85
C THR A 207 8.80 -6.61 1.06
N ILE A 208 8.36 -6.01 -0.05
CA ILE A 208 7.52 -4.82 -0.04
C ILE A 208 6.07 -5.25 0.17
N ARG A 209 5.40 -4.68 1.17
CA ARG A 209 4.08 -5.12 1.64
C ARG A 209 2.94 -4.20 1.25
N SER A 210 3.24 -3.01 0.80
CA SER A 210 2.26 -2.01 0.36
C SER A 210 2.91 -0.94 -0.51
N SER A 211 2.10 -0.11 -1.12
CA SER A 211 2.52 1.16 -1.72
C SER A 211 2.16 2.32 -0.79
N ASN A 212 2.32 3.55 -1.26
CA ASN A 212 1.93 4.78 -0.56
C ASN A 212 0.43 5.09 -0.73
N LEU A 213 0.01 6.31 -0.40
CA LEU A 213 -1.37 6.78 -0.54
C LEU A 213 -1.87 6.74 -2.00
N CYS A 214 -1.02 7.17 -2.94
CA CYS A 214 -1.39 7.36 -4.35
C CYS A 214 -0.96 6.21 -5.28
N THR A 215 -0.38 5.13 -4.74
CA THR A 215 -0.01 3.88 -5.41
C THR A 215 1.21 3.92 -6.34
N GLU A 216 1.92 5.04 -6.43
CA GLU A 216 3.09 5.20 -7.32
C GLU A 216 4.44 4.76 -6.72
N ILE A 217 4.50 4.52 -5.40
CA ILE A 217 5.75 4.24 -4.69
C ILE A 217 5.84 2.79 -4.26
N LEU A 218 6.98 2.17 -4.55
CA LEU A 218 7.31 0.80 -4.17
C LEU A 218 8.65 0.80 -3.43
N GLU A 219 8.62 1.13 -2.14
CA GLU A 219 9.79 1.23 -1.28
C GLU A 219 9.66 0.30 -0.07
N TYR A 220 10.81 -0.17 0.41
CA TYR A 220 10.88 -1.05 1.57
C TYR A 220 10.61 -0.29 2.87
N THR A 221 9.85 -0.92 3.75
CA THR A 221 9.59 -0.46 5.11
C THR A 221 9.90 -1.56 6.12
N SER A 222 10.40 -1.16 7.28
CA SER A 222 10.71 -2.06 8.39
C SER A 222 10.32 -1.41 9.73
N LYS A 223 10.71 -2.03 10.83
CA LYS A 223 10.52 -1.47 12.18
C LYS A 223 11.17 -0.10 12.33
N ASP A 224 12.34 0.07 11.76
CA ASP A 224 13.19 1.25 11.96
C ASP A 224 13.20 2.18 10.74
N GLU A 225 12.41 1.85 9.71
CA GLU A 225 12.38 2.56 8.44
C GLU A 225 10.96 2.71 7.90
N ILE A 226 10.51 3.94 7.75
CA ILE A 226 9.28 4.29 7.03
C ILE A 226 9.67 4.96 5.73
N ALA A 227 9.26 4.37 4.61
CA ALA A 227 9.56 4.91 3.29
C ALA A 227 8.95 6.30 3.08
N VAL A 228 9.73 7.20 2.48
CA VAL A 228 9.31 8.57 2.16
C VAL A 228 9.66 8.88 0.71
N CYS A 229 8.67 9.27 -0.06
CA CYS A 229 8.87 9.66 -1.45
C CYS A 229 9.38 11.10 -1.59
N ASN A 230 10.38 11.29 -2.46
CA ASN A 230 10.90 12.60 -2.85
C ASN A 230 10.70 12.74 -4.37
N LEU A 231 9.66 13.47 -4.76
CA LEU A 231 9.14 13.44 -6.12
C LEU A 231 9.31 14.78 -6.84
N ALA A 232 9.54 14.70 -8.15
CA ALA A 232 9.40 15.81 -9.09
C ALA A 232 8.87 15.30 -10.42
N SER A 233 8.40 16.21 -11.26
CA SER A 233 7.89 15.89 -12.58
C SER A 233 8.36 16.93 -13.59
N ILE A 234 8.81 16.48 -14.78
CA ILE A 234 9.31 17.34 -15.84
C ILE A 234 8.27 17.42 -16.97
N ALA A 235 7.88 18.64 -17.31
CA ALA A 235 6.97 18.90 -18.44
C ALA A 235 7.74 18.81 -19.75
N LEU A 236 7.66 17.67 -20.44
CA LEU A 236 8.39 17.43 -21.70
C LEU A 236 8.04 18.41 -22.84
N PRO A 237 6.79 18.91 -22.99
CA PRO A 237 6.45 19.89 -24.02
C PRO A 237 7.28 21.18 -23.95
N MET A 238 7.81 21.54 -22.79
CA MET A 238 8.65 22.73 -22.62
C MET A 238 10.01 22.63 -23.33
N PHE A 239 10.40 21.43 -23.75
CA PHE A 239 11.65 21.16 -24.49
C PHE A 239 11.45 21.04 -25.99
N VAL A 240 10.24 21.26 -26.47
CA VAL A 240 9.95 21.29 -27.91
C VAL A 240 10.09 22.73 -28.43
N LYS A 241 11.03 22.95 -29.32
CA LYS A 241 11.27 24.25 -29.98
C LYS A 241 11.43 24.04 -31.50
N ASN A 242 10.71 24.83 -32.30
CA ASN A 242 10.80 24.76 -33.75
C ASN A 242 10.64 23.33 -34.31
N ASN A 243 9.65 22.58 -33.81
CA ASN A 243 9.39 21.17 -34.18
C ASN A 243 10.56 20.22 -33.87
N SER A 244 11.46 20.58 -32.99
CA SER A 244 12.59 19.74 -32.59
C SER A 244 12.65 19.66 -31.06
N PHE A 245 13.04 18.49 -30.55
CA PHE A 245 13.16 18.24 -29.10
C PHE A 245 14.56 18.57 -28.62
N ASP A 246 14.67 19.46 -27.62
CA ASP A 246 15.95 19.90 -27.03
C ASP A 246 16.43 18.92 -25.92
N HIS A 247 17.06 17.82 -26.35
CA HIS A 247 17.65 16.83 -25.44
C HIS A 247 18.73 17.40 -24.51
N LYS A 248 19.48 18.41 -24.98
CA LYS A 248 20.55 19.02 -24.16
C LYS A 248 20.00 19.81 -23.01
N GLU A 249 18.93 20.56 -23.22
CA GLU A 249 18.26 21.32 -22.15
C GLU A 249 17.54 20.37 -21.20
N LEU A 250 16.86 19.33 -21.69
CA LEU A 250 16.27 18.28 -20.85
C LEU A 250 17.33 17.67 -19.92
N PHE A 251 18.50 17.30 -20.45
CA PHE A 251 19.60 16.76 -19.63
C PHE A 251 20.02 17.72 -18.51
N LYS A 252 20.19 19.02 -18.81
CA LYS A 252 20.60 20.04 -17.82
C LYS A 252 19.54 20.19 -16.73
N VAL A 253 18.26 20.27 -17.11
CA VAL A 253 17.14 20.43 -16.16
C VAL A 253 17.04 19.18 -15.30
N THR A 254 17.05 17.97 -15.86
CA THR A 254 17.03 16.71 -15.14
C THR A 254 18.14 16.62 -14.10
N LYS A 255 19.38 16.94 -14.50
CA LYS A 255 20.54 16.96 -13.59
C LYS A 255 20.35 17.95 -12.42
N ARG A 256 19.77 19.11 -12.69
CA ARG A 256 19.48 20.12 -11.66
C ARG A 256 18.39 19.65 -10.69
N VAL A 257 17.29 19.12 -11.22
CA VAL A 257 16.17 18.60 -10.42
C VAL A 257 16.63 17.46 -9.53
N THR A 258 17.39 16.49 -10.06
CA THR A 258 17.96 15.38 -9.28
C THR A 258 18.83 15.89 -8.12
N LYS A 259 19.72 16.86 -8.38
CA LYS A 259 20.51 17.49 -7.32
C LYS A 259 19.66 18.21 -6.28
N ASN A 260 18.56 18.85 -6.70
CA ASN A 260 17.66 19.55 -5.79
C ASN A 260 16.92 18.57 -4.90
N LEU A 261 16.36 17.48 -5.46
CA LEU A 261 15.69 16.43 -4.68
C LEU A 261 16.64 15.81 -3.65
N ASN A 262 17.90 15.56 -4.04
CA ASN A 262 18.90 15.06 -3.11
C ASN A 262 19.16 16.05 -1.94
N LYS A 263 19.15 17.36 -2.19
CA LYS A 263 19.25 18.38 -1.13
C LYS A 263 17.98 18.47 -0.28
N VAL A 264 16.81 18.21 -0.85
CA VAL A 264 15.54 18.16 -0.11
C VAL A 264 15.62 17.10 0.96
N ILE A 265 16.15 15.90 0.66
CA ILE A 265 16.35 14.83 1.64
C ILE A 265 17.15 15.33 2.86
N ASP A 266 18.21 16.10 2.65
CA ASP A 266 19.07 16.62 3.73
C ASP A 266 18.43 17.73 4.57
N ARG A 267 17.44 18.44 4.02
CA ARG A 267 16.85 19.64 4.63
C ARG A 267 15.41 19.49 5.08
N ASN A 268 14.77 18.37 4.72
CA ASN A 268 13.37 18.14 5.04
C ASN A 268 13.17 17.95 6.55
N TYR A 269 11.97 18.29 7.02
CA TYR A 269 11.53 17.95 8.36
C TYR A 269 10.94 16.53 8.36
N TYR A 270 11.39 15.70 9.29
CA TYR A 270 10.88 14.33 9.45
C TYR A 270 10.09 14.24 10.77
N PRO A 271 8.77 14.01 10.72
CA PRO A 271 7.91 13.97 11.93
C PRO A 271 8.18 12.74 12.81
N VAL A 272 8.80 11.71 12.25
CA VAL A 272 9.18 10.46 12.93
C VAL A 272 10.59 10.04 12.50
N LYS A 273 11.33 9.46 13.45
CA LYS A 273 12.75 9.11 13.24
C LYS A 273 12.92 8.01 12.18
N GLU A 274 11.98 7.11 12.08
CA GLU A 274 11.99 6.01 11.11
C GLU A 274 11.90 6.52 9.66
N ALA A 275 11.21 7.65 9.44
CA ALA A 275 11.16 8.31 8.12
C ALA A 275 12.50 8.95 7.76
N GLU A 276 13.13 9.61 8.72
CA GLU A 276 14.49 10.15 8.56
C GLU A 276 15.50 9.03 8.25
N ASN A 277 15.48 7.95 9.03
CA ASN A 277 16.37 6.80 8.85
C ASN A 277 16.28 6.24 7.42
N SER A 278 15.07 5.99 6.93
CA SER A 278 14.84 5.47 5.58
C SER A 278 15.36 6.43 4.51
N ASN A 279 15.00 7.71 4.60
CA ASN A 279 15.38 8.71 3.60
C ASN A 279 16.91 8.95 3.55
N PHE A 280 17.56 9.06 4.68
CA PHE A 280 19.04 9.23 4.71
C PHE A 280 19.79 7.99 4.24
N ARG A 281 19.26 6.79 4.57
CA ARG A 281 19.90 5.53 4.19
C ARG A 281 19.79 5.22 2.71
N HIS A 282 18.59 5.41 2.15
CA HIS A 282 18.28 4.96 0.79
C HIS A 282 18.24 6.09 -0.25
N ARG A 283 18.03 7.34 0.18
CA ARG A 283 17.93 8.53 -0.67
C ARG A 283 17.03 8.36 -1.90
N PRO A 284 15.77 7.90 -1.72
CA PRO A 284 14.89 7.59 -2.82
C PRO A 284 14.45 8.86 -3.54
N ILE A 285 14.53 8.86 -4.87
CA ILE A 285 14.12 9.96 -5.72
C ILE A 285 13.24 9.39 -6.84
N GLY A 286 12.04 9.94 -6.98
CA GLY A 286 11.15 9.67 -8.11
C GLY A 286 11.07 10.89 -9.03
N LEU A 287 11.51 10.73 -10.28
CA LEU A 287 11.47 11.78 -11.28
C LEU A 287 10.60 11.32 -12.45
N GLY A 288 9.38 11.83 -12.49
CA GLY A 288 8.40 11.56 -13.53
C GLY A 288 8.45 12.54 -14.68
N VAL A 289 7.68 12.26 -15.73
CA VAL A 289 7.50 13.12 -16.89
C VAL A 289 6.01 13.40 -17.12
N GLN A 290 5.71 14.58 -17.66
CA GLN A 290 4.38 15.01 -18.04
C GLN A 290 4.34 15.39 -19.52
N GLY A 291 3.18 15.24 -20.14
CA GLY A 291 2.95 15.68 -21.51
C GLY A 291 3.61 14.82 -22.58
N LEU A 292 3.97 13.57 -22.29
CA LEU A 292 4.57 12.66 -23.26
C LEU A 292 3.64 12.44 -24.45
N SER A 293 2.34 12.29 -24.24
CA SER A 293 1.37 12.16 -25.34
C SER A 293 1.26 13.42 -26.22
N LEU A 294 1.56 14.60 -25.65
CA LEU A 294 1.61 15.85 -26.41
C LEU A 294 2.83 15.94 -27.32
N ILE A 295 3.92 15.23 -27.02
CA ILE A 295 5.06 15.08 -27.92
C ILE A 295 4.69 14.20 -29.10
N HIS A 296 3.86 13.18 -28.89
CA HIS A 296 3.30 12.36 -29.97
C HIS A 296 2.29 13.12 -30.84
N ILE A 297 1.74 14.25 -30.38
CA ILE A 297 0.88 15.14 -31.19
C ILE A 297 1.67 15.84 -32.33
N SER A 298 2.98 15.88 -32.25
CA SER A 298 3.83 16.28 -33.38
C SER A 298 3.99 15.17 -34.42
N GLU A 299 3.43 13.99 -34.25
CA GLU A 299 3.30 12.99 -35.32
C GLU A 299 2.28 13.48 -36.36
N PRO A 300 2.65 13.53 -37.66
CA PRO A 300 1.79 14.07 -38.72
C PRO A 300 0.43 13.38 -38.84
N THR A 301 0.31 12.14 -38.36
CA THR A 301 -0.89 11.33 -38.43
C THR A 301 -1.97 11.68 -37.39
N ARG A 302 -1.66 12.45 -36.31
CA ARG A 302 -2.62 12.89 -35.30
C ARG A 302 -3.07 14.35 -35.44
N GLN A 303 -2.47 15.13 -36.32
CA GLN A 303 -2.87 16.52 -36.56
C GLN A 303 -4.17 16.65 -37.38
N HIS A 304 -4.77 15.56 -37.84
CA HIS A 304 -5.95 15.56 -38.70
C HIS A 304 -7.23 15.00 -38.03
N TRP A 305 -7.25 14.92 -36.68
CA TRP A 305 -8.46 14.47 -35.95
C TRP A 305 -8.97 15.52 -34.97
#